data_2c5c9ac4159f857135241be0749bd271
#
_entry.id   2c5c9ac4159f857135241be0749bd271
#
_cell.length_a   1.000
_cell.length_b   1.000
_cell.length_c   1.000
_cell.angle_alpha   90.00
_cell.angle_beta   90.00
_cell.angle_gamma   90.00
#
_symmetry.space_group_name_H-M   'P 1'
#
loop_
_entity.id
_entity.type
_entity.pdbx_description
1 polymer ?
#
loop_
_entity_poly.entity_id
_entity_poly.type
_entity_poly.pdbx_seq_one_letter_code
_entity_poly.pdbx_strand_id
1 'polypeptide(L)'
;LHVRSRRQRQMCIRDRFMTLTQLQYTLAVAEEGNFTLAAEKCFVTQPTLSMQVQKLEDELGVKLFNRNSKPIVLTQIGEKILSQAKIIIDEAKRMDDIVAIEKGEVKGDFKLGIIPTVMPTLLPLFLNTFIKKYPLVNLKIEESTTVSITEKLIQGKLDAGIAATPLDNPKIIEKPLYYEPFVGYIPQSHPLSKLAKIEAEDIEKMDVLVLEDGHCFRDHVLKLCKTTRVSKSFDLKSGSFETLIHLANEGMGMTLLPYLQTRNLSNENFKNLRHFTSPEPAREISIVFSKSQLRLPIIEALSQSIEGIIRGAIQFENIQLISPK
;
A
#
# COMPACT_ATOMS: atom_id res chain seq x y z
N LEU A 1 -22.83 -23.79 56.27
CA LEU A 1 -21.43 -23.30 55.97
C LEU A 1 -20.92 -23.50 54.53
N HIS A 2 -21.78 -23.97 53.58
CA HIS A 2 -21.34 -24.26 52.19
C HIS A 2 -21.83 -23.29 51.09
N VAL A 3 -22.57 -22.24 51.41
CA VAL A 3 -23.17 -21.35 50.39
C VAL A 3 -22.26 -20.14 50.05
N ARG A 4 -21.26 -19.80 50.89
CA ARG A 4 -20.34 -18.66 50.64
C ARG A 4 -19.28 -18.95 49.56
N SER A 5 -18.92 -20.19 49.31
CA SER A 5 -17.79 -20.51 48.40
C SER A 5 -18.15 -20.39 46.90
N ARG A 6 -19.41 -20.61 46.48
CA ARG A 6 -19.81 -20.50 45.07
C ARG A 6 -19.97 -19.06 44.59
N ARG A 7 -20.47 -18.14 45.43
CA ARG A 7 -20.60 -16.71 45.08
C ARG A 7 -19.22 -16.03 44.99
N GLN A 8 -18.25 -16.39 45.81
CA GLN A 8 -16.89 -15.85 45.70
C GLN A 8 -16.14 -16.36 44.46
N ARG A 9 -16.33 -17.62 44.01
CA ARG A 9 -15.74 -18.13 42.78
C ARG A 9 -16.32 -17.50 41.52
N GLN A 10 -17.61 -17.18 41.49
CA GLN A 10 -18.24 -16.50 40.37
C GLN A 10 -17.83 -15.00 40.28
N MET A 11 -17.54 -14.34 41.43
CA MET A 11 -17.02 -12.97 41.42
C MET A 11 -15.56 -12.89 40.89
N CYS A 12 -14.72 -13.91 41.13
CA CYS A 12 -13.34 -13.94 40.68
C CYS A 12 -13.17 -14.15 39.15
N ILE A 13 -14.16 -14.71 38.49
CA ILE A 13 -14.09 -14.91 37.01
C ILE A 13 -14.56 -13.66 36.26
N ARG A 14 -15.41 -12.83 36.87
CA ARG A 14 -15.95 -11.62 36.23
C ARG A 14 -15.01 -10.40 36.21
N ASP A 15 -13.96 -10.40 37.06
CA ASP A 15 -13.11 -9.21 37.29
C ASP A 15 -11.70 -9.34 36.69
N ARG A 16 -11.38 -10.38 35.92
CA ARG A 16 -10.01 -10.64 35.47
C ARG A 16 -9.77 -10.63 33.95
N PHE A 17 -10.70 -10.19 33.16
CA PHE A 17 -10.46 -10.10 31.71
C PHE A 17 -10.42 -8.65 31.26
N MET A 18 -9.27 -8.25 30.67
CA MET A 18 -9.15 -6.99 29.98
C MET A 18 -10.32 -6.81 29.00
N THR A 19 -10.80 -5.59 28.86
CA THR A 19 -11.91 -5.26 27.98
C THR A 19 -11.41 -4.53 26.72
N LEU A 20 -12.17 -4.61 25.62
CA LEU A 20 -11.87 -3.83 24.42
C LEU A 20 -11.84 -2.32 24.71
N THR A 21 -12.71 -1.85 25.61
CA THR A 21 -12.74 -0.45 26.03
C THR A 21 -11.42 -0.01 26.71
N GLN A 22 -10.86 -0.86 27.59
CA GLN A 22 -9.56 -0.57 28.22
C GLN A 22 -8.45 -0.50 27.16
N LEU A 23 -8.44 -1.40 26.18
CA LEU A 23 -7.49 -1.36 25.08
C LEU A 23 -7.64 -0.10 24.22
N GLN A 24 -8.89 0.30 23.89
CA GLN A 24 -9.17 1.53 23.13
C GLN A 24 -8.68 2.78 23.86
N TYR A 25 -8.96 2.90 25.16
CA TYR A 25 -8.49 4.04 25.97
C TYR A 25 -6.95 4.10 26.05
N THR A 26 -6.33 2.94 26.21
CA THR A 26 -4.87 2.84 26.24
C THR A 26 -4.22 3.27 24.92
N LEU A 27 -4.80 2.83 23.78
CA LEU A 27 -4.36 3.27 22.45
C LEU A 27 -4.54 4.79 22.27
N ALA A 28 -5.67 5.35 22.70
CA ALA A 28 -5.92 6.78 22.63
C ALA A 28 -4.89 7.60 23.44
N VAL A 29 -4.50 7.14 24.63
CA VAL A 29 -3.43 7.80 25.43
C VAL A 29 -2.08 7.74 24.71
N ALA A 30 -1.76 6.63 24.06
CA ALA A 30 -0.52 6.51 23.32
C ALA A 30 -0.46 7.42 22.09
N GLU A 31 -1.59 7.60 21.39
CA GLU A 31 -1.70 8.48 20.24
C GLU A 31 -1.60 9.96 20.61
N GLU A 32 -2.30 10.38 21.69
CA GLU A 32 -2.35 11.78 22.11
C GLU A 32 -1.18 12.22 23.02
N GLY A 33 -0.46 11.28 23.61
CA GLY A 33 0.59 11.56 24.61
C GLY A 33 0.07 12.32 25.86
N ASN A 34 -1.25 12.35 26.06
CA ASN A 34 -1.93 13.13 27.08
C ASN A 34 -3.27 12.49 27.49
N PHE A 35 -3.48 12.24 28.80
CA PHE A 35 -4.71 11.62 29.30
C PHE A 35 -5.96 12.49 29.13
N THR A 36 -5.83 13.81 29.18
CA THR A 36 -6.97 14.73 29.03
C THR A 36 -7.44 14.73 27.56
N LEU A 37 -6.54 14.92 26.62
CA LEU A 37 -6.87 14.89 25.19
C LEU A 37 -7.41 13.51 24.76
N ALA A 38 -6.83 12.43 25.27
CA ALA A 38 -7.33 11.08 25.03
C ALA A 38 -8.76 10.88 25.57
N ALA A 39 -9.08 11.44 26.75
CA ALA A 39 -10.40 11.34 27.32
C ALA A 39 -11.44 12.13 26.50
N GLU A 40 -11.10 13.32 26.03
CA GLU A 40 -11.93 14.12 25.11
C GLU A 40 -12.20 13.33 23.81
N LYS A 41 -11.17 12.75 23.21
CA LYS A 41 -11.28 11.91 22.00
C LYS A 41 -12.18 10.69 22.21
N CYS A 42 -12.16 10.11 23.41
CA CYS A 42 -12.98 8.94 23.77
C CYS A 42 -14.36 9.32 24.32
N PHE A 43 -14.73 10.61 24.39
CA PHE A 43 -16.00 11.11 24.93
C PHE A 43 -16.26 10.67 26.38
N VAL A 44 -15.22 10.67 27.23
CA VAL A 44 -15.28 10.32 28.65
C VAL A 44 -14.54 11.33 29.49
N THR A 45 -14.73 11.27 30.82
CA THR A 45 -13.95 12.12 31.76
C THR A 45 -12.53 11.55 31.91
N GLN A 46 -11.55 12.45 32.13
CA GLN A 46 -10.16 12.05 32.34
C GLN A 46 -9.99 11.06 33.51
N PRO A 47 -10.63 11.22 34.69
CA PRO A 47 -10.58 10.24 35.77
C PRO A 47 -11.07 8.85 35.34
N THR A 48 -12.16 8.78 34.57
CA THR A 48 -12.71 7.51 34.07
C THR A 48 -11.70 6.79 33.17
N LEU A 49 -11.13 7.51 32.19
CA LEU A 49 -10.14 6.95 31.30
C LEU A 49 -8.88 6.50 32.04
N SER A 50 -8.36 7.36 32.93
CA SER A 50 -7.17 7.06 33.73
C SER A 50 -7.36 5.82 34.61
N MET A 51 -8.53 5.67 35.25
CA MET A 51 -8.87 4.50 36.06
C MET A 51 -8.91 3.22 35.23
N GLN A 52 -9.47 3.25 34.03
CA GLN A 52 -9.53 2.07 33.14
C GLN A 52 -8.15 1.65 32.64
N VAL A 53 -7.30 2.62 32.28
CA VAL A 53 -5.90 2.34 31.91
C VAL A 53 -5.13 1.76 33.11
N GLN A 54 -5.30 2.35 34.32
CA GLN A 54 -4.68 1.83 35.54
C GLN A 54 -5.13 0.41 35.83
N LYS A 55 -6.42 0.11 35.68
CA LYS A 55 -6.97 -1.26 35.86
C LYS A 55 -6.33 -2.25 34.89
N LEU A 56 -6.15 -1.87 33.62
CA LEU A 56 -5.43 -2.72 32.65
C LEU A 56 -3.97 -2.95 33.04
N GLU A 57 -3.24 -1.90 33.47
CA GLU A 57 -1.86 -2.03 33.99
C GLU A 57 -1.78 -2.98 35.18
N ASP A 58 -2.74 -2.88 36.10
CA ASP A 58 -2.79 -3.71 37.32
C ASP A 58 -3.14 -5.19 36.97
N GLU A 59 -4.03 -5.41 36.00
CA GLU A 59 -4.35 -6.75 35.49
C GLU A 59 -3.18 -7.42 34.79
N LEU A 60 -2.41 -6.66 34.01
CA LEU A 60 -1.22 -7.13 33.30
C LEU A 60 0.01 -7.21 34.22
N GLY A 61 -0.03 -6.58 35.39
CA GLY A 61 1.10 -6.52 36.32
C GLY A 61 2.29 -5.68 35.83
N VAL A 62 2.08 -4.79 34.84
CA VAL A 62 3.13 -3.95 34.22
C VAL A 62 2.65 -2.54 33.99
N LYS A 63 3.56 -1.57 34.00
CA LYS A 63 3.26 -0.18 33.61
C LYS A 63 3.45 -0.03 32.11
N LEU A 64 2.41 0.49 31.45
CA LEU A 64 2.42 0.71 30.00
C LEU A 64 2.96 2.10 29.66
N PHE A 65 2.80 3.08 30.56
CA PHE A 65 3.19 4.46 30.35
C PHE A 65 4.20 4.96 31.38
N ASN A 66 5.14 5.78 30.93
CA ASN A 66 5.94 6.64 31.79
C ASN A 66 5.18 7.95 32.03
N ARG A 67 4.53 8.07 33.20
CA ARG A 67 3.69 9.21 33.55
C ARG A 67 4.48 10.45 33.96
N ASN A 68 5.81 10.31 34.17
CA ASN A 68 6.70 11.40 34.57
C ASN A 68 7.21 12.23 33.39
N SER A 69 7.00 11.76 32.17
CA SER A 69 7.40 12.45 30.93
C SER A 69 6.27 13.36 30.41
N LYS A 70 6.64 14.44 29.73
CA LYS A 70 5.72 15.31 28.97
C LYS A 70 6.32 15.51 27.57
N PRO A 71 5.69 14.99 26.49
CA PRO A 71 4.48 14.16 26.47
C PRO A 71 4.66 12.81 27.19
N ILE A 72 3.54 12.17 27.56
CA ILE A 72 3.52 10.83 28.13
C ILE A 72 3.99 9.86 27.04
N VAL A 73 4.96 9.00 27.38
CA VAL A 73 5.55 8.01 26.45
C VAL A 73 5.31 6.59 26.94
N LEU A 74 5.32 5.64 26.03
CA LEU A 74 5.23 4.22 26.31
C LEU A 74 6.51 3.71 27.00
N THR A 75 6.34 2.71 27.84
CA THR A 75 7.44 1.86 28.28
C THR A 75 7.77 0.83 27.18
N GLN A 76 8.94 0.21 27.22
CA GLN A 76 9.34 -0.83 26.26
C GLN A 76 8.33 -1.99 26.21
N ILE A 77 7.77 -2.41 27.35
CA ILE A 77 6.70 -3.41 27.40
C ILE A 77 5.38 -2.84 26.90
N GLY A 78 5.11 -1.55 27.15
CA GLY A 78 3.94 -0.84 26.66
C GLY A 78 3.85 -0.85 25.13
N GLU A 79 4.95 -0.60 24.42
CA GLU A 79 4.99 -0.66 22.95
C GLU A 79 4.55 -2.03 22.42
N LYS A 80 5.07 -3.12 23.03
CA LYS A 80 4.72 -4.49 22.64
C LYS A 80 3.25 -4.79 22.91
N ILE A 81 2.74 -4.43 24.08
CA ILE A 81 1.34 -4.66 24.46
C ILE A 81 0.40 -3.84 23.58
N LEU A 82 0.71 -2.55 23.31
CA LEU A 82 -0.14 -1.74 22.46
C LEU A 82 -0.16 -2.18 20.99
N SER A 83 0.97 -2.69 20.50
CA SER A 83 1.00 -3.31 19.18
C SER A 83 0.00 -4.48 19.09
N GLN A 84 -0.04 -5.34 20.12
CA GLN A 84 -1.00 -6.45 20.20
C GLN A 84 -2.43 -5.96 20.45
N ALA A 85 -2.62 -4.94 21.30
CA ALA A 85 -3.91 -4.33 21.57
C ALA A 85 -4.58 -3.77 20.30
N LYS A 86 -3.78 -3.16 19.44
CA LYS A 86 -4.25 -2.66 18.13
C LYS A 86 -4.78 -3.79 17.26
N ILE A 87 -4.07 -4.92 17.20
CA ILE A 87 -4.52 -6.11 16.44
C ILE A 87 -5.86 -6.62 16.99
N ILE A 88 -6.02 -6.71 18.32
CA ILE A 88 -7.26 -7.17 18.95
C ILE A 88 -8.44 -6.25 18.62
N ILE A 89 -8.23 -4.92 18.70
CA ILE A 89 -9.27 -3.95 18.36
C ILE A 89 -9.64 -4.00 16.88
N ASP A 90 -8.65 -4.14 16.00
CA ASP A 90 -8.89 -4.27 14.56
C ASP A 90 -9.65 -5.57 14.24
N GLU A 91 -9.32 -6.70 14.90
CA GLU A 91 -10.08 -7.95 14.76
C GLU A 91 -11.53 -7.84 15.30
N ALA A 92 -11.73 -7.14 16.43
CA ALA A 92 -13.08 -6.91 16.93
C ALA A 92 -13.94 -6.09 15.95
N LYS A 93 -13.36 -5.07 15.30
CA LYS A 93 -14.04 -4.30 14.25
C LYS A 93 -14.40 -5.13 13.02
N ARG A 94 -13.62 -6.19 12.73
CA ARG A 94 -13.90 -7.09 11.61
C ARG A 94 -15.22 -7.88 11.77
N MET A 95 -15.76 -7.99 12.98
CA MET A 95 -17.11 -8.56 13.17
C MET A 95 -18.19 -7.75 12.43
N ASP A 96 -18.05 -6.42 12.43
CA ASP A 96 -18.96 -5.53 11.68
C ASP A 96 -18.81 -5.73 10.16
N ASP A 97 -17.58 -5.99 9.71
CA ASP A 97 -17.29 -6.28 8.29
C ASP A 97 -17.96 -7.62 7.86
N ILE A 98 -17.92 -8.67 8.72
CA ILE A 98 -18.59 -9.95 8.45
C ILE A 98 -20.09 -9.76 8.29
N VAL A 99 -20.72 -9.00 9.18
CA VAL A 99 -22.15 -8.68 9.09
C VAL A 99 -22.48 -7.89 7.83
N ALA A 100 -21.62 -6.96 7.42
CA ALA A 100 -21.78 -6.20 6.18
C ALA A 100 -21.71 -7.10 4.94
N ILE A 101 -20.77 -8.06 4.93
CA ILE A 101 -20.62 -9.05 3.85
C ILE A 101 -21.89 -9.88 3.69
N GLU A 102 -22.44 -10.43 4.79
CA GLU A 102 -23.68 -11.20 4.77
C GLU A 102 -24.88 -10.40 4.24
N LYS A 103 -24.88 -9.08 4.45
CA LYS A 103 -25.91 -8.16 3.93
C LYS A 103 -25.63 -7.68 2.49
N GLY A 104 -24.51 -8.09 1.89
CA GLY A 104 -24.11 -7.62 0.56
C GLY A 104 -23.71 -6.12 0.51
N GLU A 105 -23.41 -5.51 1.65
CA GLU A 105 -23.04 -4.10 1.73
C GLU A 105 -21.54 -3.91 1.53
N VAL A 106 -21.18 -2.95 0.66
CA VAL A 106 -19.78 -2.51 0.47
C VAL A 106 -19.58 -1.25 1.28
N LYS A 107 -19.03 -1.39 2.51
CA LYS A 107 -18.84 -0.30 3.47
C LYS A 107 -17.68 -0.55 4.42
N GLY A 108 -17.21 0.52 5.07
CA GLY A 108 -16.22 0.48 6.15
C GLY A 108 -14.93 1.20 5.80
N ASP A 109 -14.01 1.24 6.79
CA ASP A 109 -12.66 1.81 6.62
C ASP A 109 -11.81 0.84 5.81
N PHE A 110 -11.09 1.35 4.80
CA PHE A 110 -10.22 0.54 3.96
C PHE A 110 -8.89 1.26 3.68
N LYS A 111 -7.77 0.61 3.97
CA LYS A 111 -6.43 1.13 3.81
C LYS A 111 -5.76 0.50 2.60
N LEU A 112 -5.50 1.31 1.59
CA LEU A 112 -4.93 0.91 0.31
C LEU A 112 -3.53 1.49 0.12
N GLY A 113 -2.53 0.63 -0.07
CA GLY A 113 -1.19 1.03 -0.50
C GLY A 113 -1.08 0.98 -2.02
N ILE A 114 -0.42 1.95 -2.65
CA ILE A 114 -0.17 1.93 -4.09
C ILE A 114 1.30 2.22 -4.34
N ILE A 115 1.94 1.47 -5.24
CA ILE A 115 3.35 1.72 -5.59
C ILE A 115 3.52 3.04 -6.33
N PRO A 116 4.65 3.76 -6.13
CA PRO A 116 4.88 5.09 -6.69
C PRO A 116 4.79 5.15 -8.22
N THR A 117 5.17 4.07 -8.90
CA THR A 117 5.15 4.00 -10.37
C THR A 117 3.76 3.77 -10.98
N VAL A 118 2.74 3.61 -10.15
CA VAL A 118 1.34 3.37 -10.55
C VAL A 118 0.42 4.46 -10.00
N MET A 119 0.66 4.93 -8.78
CA MET A 119 -0.23 5.85 -8.08
C MET A 119 -0.55 7.12 -8.88
N PRO A 120 0.41 7.88 -9.47
CA PRO A 120 0.13 9.13 -10.15
C PRO A 120 -0.78 8.99 -11.38
N THR A 121 -0.76 7.81 -12.01
CA THR A 121 -1.49 7.56 -13.26
C THR A 121 -2.80 6.82 -13.04
N LEU A 122 -2.82 5.83 -12.16
CA LEU A 122 -4.00 5.00 -11.92
C LEU A 122 -5.02 5.65 -10.98
N LEU A 123 -4.54 6.25 -9.87
CA LEU A 123 -5.44 6.79 -8.84
C LEU A 123 -6.43 7.84 -9.38
N PRO A 124 -5.99 8.84 -10.18
CA PRO A 124 -6.92 9.83 -10.74
C PRO A 124 -7.99 9.24 -11.66
N LEU A 125 -7.70 8.10 -12.30
CA LEU A 125 -8.62 7.47 -13.23
C LEU A 125 -9.84 6.88 -12.53
N PHE A 126 -9.65 6.20 -11.40
CA PHE A 126 -10.74 5.44 -10.76
C PHE A 126 -11.33 6.09 -9.51
N LEU A 127 -10.56 6.89 -8.76
CA LEU A 127 -10.93 7.32 -7.42
C LEU A 127 -12.28 8.04 -7.35
N ASN A 128 -12.51 9.03 -8.21
CA ASN A 128 -13.75 9.81 -8.21
C ASN A 128 -14.98 8.92 -8.50
N THR A 129 -14.86 8.02 -9.48
CA THR A 129 -15.92 7.06 -9.83
C THR A 129 -16.19 6.09 -8.70
N PHE A 130 -15.12 5.58 -8.06
CA PHE A 130 -15.22 4.65 -6.93
C PHE A 130 -15.94 5.29 -5.73
N ILE A 131 -15.52 6.49 -5.31
CA ILE A 131 -16.12 7.19 -4.16
C ILE A 131 -17.61 7.47 -4.40
N LYS A 132 -18.00 7.89 -5.61
CA LYS A 132 -19.39 8.12 -5.95
C LYS A 132 -20.22 6.85 -5.92
N LYS A 133 -19.65 5.74 -6.37
CA LYS A 133 -20.37 4.45 -6.44
C LYS A 133 -20.47 3.77 -5.06
N TYR A 134 -19.47 3.95 -4.19
CA TYR A 134 -19.38 3.32 -2.88
C TYR A 134 -19.17 4.35 -1.76
N PRO A 135 -20.17 5.23 -1.49
CA PRO A 135 -20.03 6.36 -0.56
C PRO A 135 -19.86 5.94 0.91
N LEU A 136 -20.15 4.69 1.25
CA LEU A 136 -19.99 4.13 2.61
C LEU A 136 -18.60 3.54 2.85
N VAL A 137 -17.71 3.54 1.84
CA VAL A 137 -16.32 3.12 1.99
C VAL A 137 -15.46 4.34 2.31
N ASN A 138 -14.83 4.34 3.48
CA ASN A 138 -13.83 5.34 3.87
C ASN A 138 -12.44 4.87 3.44
N LEU A 139 -12.00 5.30 2.25
CA LEU A 139 -10.74 4.88 1.64
C LEU A 139 -9.58 5.73 2.16
N LYS A 140 -8.59 5.09 2.79
CA LYS A 140 -7.32 5.71 3.20
C LYS A 140 -6.22 5.20 2.29
N ILE A 141 -5.62 6.09 1.51
CA ILE A 141 -4.65 5.73 0.47
C ILE A 141 -3.28 6.25 0.86
N GLU A 142 -2.25 5.40 0.68
CA GLU A 142 -0.87 5.79 0.88
C GLU A 142 0.01 5.31 -0.28
N GLU A 143 1.02 6.09 -0.61
CA GLU A 143 2.09 5.67 -1.51
C GLU A 143 3.16 4.93 -0.73
N SER A 144 3.51 3.73 -1.19
CA SER A 144 4.51 2.88 -0.53
C SER A 144 5.19 1.94 -1.52
N THR A 145 6.47 1.62 -1.27
CA THR A 145 7.20 0.63 -2.08
C THR A 145 6.60 -0.77 -1.95
N THR A 146 6.86 -1.64 -2.92
CA THR A 146 6.39 -3.03 -2.92
C THR A 146 6.74 -3.78 -1.64
N VAL A 147 7.97 -3.60 -1.14
CA VAL A 147 8.44 -4.22 0.12
C VAL A 147 7.61 -3.72 1.30
N SER A 148 7.45 -2.41 1.43
CA SER A 148 6.67 -1.80 2.51
C SER A 148 5.19 -2.22 2.46
N ILE A 149 4.58 -2.28 1.27
CA ILE A 149 3.21 -2.79 1.09
C ILE A 149 3.11 -4.23 1.60
N THR A 150 4.01 -5.11 1.16
CA THR A 150 4.02 -6.52 1.55
C THR A 150 4.13 -6.69 3.07
N GLU A 151 5.05 -5.98 3.72
CA GLU A 151 5.22 -6.00 5.17
C GLU A 151 3.96 -5.49 5.90
N LYS A 152 3.39 -4.36 5.46
CA LYS A 152 2.19 -3.77 6.06
C LYS A 152 0.96 -4.65 5.90
N LEU A 153 0.83 -5.37 4.78
CA LEU A 153 -0.24 -6.37 4.57
C LEU A 153 -0.13 -7.53 5.55
N ILE A 154 1.09 -8.07 5.74
CA ILE A 154 1.32 -9.17 6.69
C ILE A 154 1.08 -8.71 8.14
N GLN A 155 1.39 -7.45 8.46
CA GLN A 155 1.18 -6.85 9.79
C GLN A 155 -0.27 -6.36 10.01
N GLY A 156 -1.17 -6.48 9.03
CA GLY A 156 -2.54 -5.96 9.11
C GLY A 156 -2.64 -4.43 9.17
N LYS A 157 -1.60 -3.71 8.79
CA LYS A 157 -1.57 -2.24 8.73
C LYS A 157 -2.20 -1.68 7.45
N LEU A 158 -2.19 -2.47 6.37
CA LEU A 158 -2.90 -2.25 5.12
C LEU A 158 -3.93 -3.37 4.90
N ASP A 159 -5.02 -3.05 4.22
CA ASP A 159 -6.05 -4.00 3.84
C ASP A 159 -5.78 -4.59 2.45
N ALA A 160 -5.29 -3.77 1.53
CA ALA A 160 -4.82 -4.21 0.22
C ALA A 160 -3.69 -3.30 -0.29
N GLY A 161 -3.01 -3.77 -1.34
CA GLY A 161 -2.04 -3.00 -2.10
C GLY A 161 -2.28 -3.10 -3.59
N ILE A 162 -1.83 -2.12 -4.37
CA ILE A 162 -1.70 -2.21 -5.82
C ILE A 162 -0.21 -2.20 -6.13
N ALA A 163 0.27 -3.28 -6.70
CA ALA A 163 1.70 -3.50 -6.95
C ALA A 163 1.94 -4.28 -8.24
N ALA A 164 3.18 -4.24 -8.73
CA ALA A 164 3.59 -5.12 -9.81
C ALA A 164 3.90 -6.52 -9.26
N THR A 165 3.39 -7.55 -9.91
CA THR A 165 3.51 -8.95 -9.52
C THR A 165 4.31 -9.77 -10.54
N PRO A 166 4.82 -10.95 -10.17
CA PRO A 166 4.64 -11.68 -8.92
C PRO A 166 5.49 -11.13 -7.74
N LEU A 167 4.96 -11.25 -6.50
CA LEU A 167 5.67 -10.92 -5.26
C LEU A 167 6.39 -12.15 -4.66
N ASP A 168 6.01 -13.36 -5.08
CA ASP A 168 6.51 -14.65 -4.58
C ASP A 168 6.39 -14.81 -3.04
N ASN A 169 5.31 -14.30 -2.46
CA ASN A 169 5.04 -14.40 -1.04
C ASN A 169 3.82 -15.29 -0.76
N PRO A 170 4.01 -16.46 -0.09
CA PRO A 170 2.91 -17.43 0.10
C PRO A 170 1.79 -16.93 1.03
N LYS A 171 1.99 -15.83 1.78
CA LYS A 171 0.97 -15.22 2.66
C LYS A 171 0.10 -14.19 1.94
N ILE A 172 0.46 -13.81 0.72
CA ILE A 172 -0.23 -12.80 -0.08
C ILE A 172 -1.02 -13.49 -1.18
N ILE A 173 -2.21 -12.98 -1.44
CA ILE A 173 -3.01 -13.30 -2.63
C ILE A 173 -2.79 -12.17 -3.63
N GLU A 174 -2.53 -12.53 -4.86
CA GLU A 174 -2.33 -11.65 -6.00
C GLU A 174 -3.51 -11.85 -6.94
N LYS A 175 -4.26 -10.78 -7.22
CA LYS A 175 -5.35 -10.78 -8.18
C LYS A 175 -5.00 -9.79 -9.29
N PRO A 176 -4.70 -10.26 -10.51
CA PRO A 176 -4.37 -9.39 -11.63
C PRO A 176 -5.47 -8.38 -11.91
N LEU A 177 -5.09 -7.12 -12.13
CA LEU A 177 -5.98 -6.04 -12.54
C LEU A 177 -5.80 -5.72 -14.03
N TYR A 178 -4.55 -5.58 -14.47
CA TYR A 178 -4.22 -5.31 -15.87
C TYR A 178 -2.74 -5.58 -16.16
N TYR A 179 -2.46 -5.65 -17.44
CA TYR A 179 -1.09 -5.73 -17.98
C TYR A 179 -0.72 -4.39 -18.58
N GLU A 180 0.44 -3.87 -18.22
CA GLU A 180 0.90 -2.54 -18.63
C GLU A 180 2.17 -2.66 -19.48
N PRO A 181 2.12 -2.37 -20.79
CA PRO A 181 3.28 -2.39 -21.66
C PRO A 181 4.31 -1.34 -21.27
N PHE A 182 5.58 -1.65 -21.58
CA PHE A 182 6.67 -0.69 -21.55
C PHE A 182 6.72 0.09 -22.86
N VAL A 183 7.07 1.37 -22.76
CA VAL A 183 7.25 2.26 -23.92
C VAL A 183 8.61 2.93 -23.77
N GLY A 184 9.41 2.91 -24.84
CA GLY A 184 10.67 3.64 -24.90
C GLY A 184 10.41 5.13 -24.98
N TYR A 185 11.08 5.94 -24.13
CA TYR A 185 11.19 7.38 -24.26
C TYR A 185 12.57 7.71 -24.81
N ILE A 186 12.62 8.08 -26.09
CA ILE A 186 13.84 8.20 -26.90
C ILE A 186 13.86 9.58 -27.51
N PRO A 187 14.68 10.50 -26.98
CA PRO A 187 14.79 11.87 -27.50
C PRO A 187 15.25 11.90 -28.96
N GLN A 188 14.93 12.96 -29.68
CA GLN A 188 15.26 13.10 -31.11
C GLN A 188 16.77 13.07 -31.38
N SER A 189 17.61 13.49 -30.41
CA SER A 189 19.08 13.41 -30.48
C SER A 189 19.64 12.01 -30.35
N HIS A 190 18.85 11.04 -29.84
CA HIS A 190 19.30 9.68 -29.58
C HIS A 190 19.39 8.84 -30.85
N PRO A 191 20.38 7.96 -31.01
CA PRO A 191 20.55 7.12 -32.23
C PRO A 191 19.31 6.31 -32.61
N LEU A 192 18.58 5.77 -31.61
CA LEU A 192 17.37 4.97 -31.83
C LEU A 192 16.13 5.82 -32.21
N SER A 193 16.22 7.15 -32.23
CA SER A 193 15.08 8.03 -32.55
C SER A 193 14.53 7.82 -33.97
N LYS A 194 15.36 7.28 -34.89
CA LYS A 194 15.00 6.99 -36.28
C LYS A 194 14.16 5.71 -36.44
N LEU A 195 14.14 4.85 -35.44
CA LEU A 195 13.35 3.62 -35.47
C LEU A 195 11.87 3.92 -35.22
N ALA A 196 10.99 3.29 -35.97
CA ALA A 196 9.53 3.38 -35.74
C ALA A 196 9.09 2.53 -34.53
N LYS A 197 9.75 1.37 -34.33
CA LYS A 197 9.59 0.48 -33.19
C LYS A 197 10.96 0.03 -32.71
N ILE A 198 11.05 -0.42 -31.48
CA ILE A 198 12.28 -0.89 -30.84
C ILE A 198 12.15 -2.36 -30.41
N GLU A 199 13.28 -3.00 -30.23
CA GLU A 199 13.42 -4.33 -29.64
C GLU A 199 14.26 -4.25 -28.36
N ALA A 200 14.20 -5.27 -27.53
CA ALA A 200 14.99 -5.30 -26.29
C ALA A 200 16.50 -5.24 -26.60
N GLU A 201 16.92 -5.88 -27.67
CA GLU A 201 18.30 -5.93 -28.16
C GLU A 201 18.84 -4.56 -28.60
N ASP A 202 17.97 -3.68 -29.09
CA ASP A 202 18.36 -2.29 -29.46
C ASP A 202 18.81 -1.50 -28.24
N ILE A 203 18.23 -1.79 -27.07
CA ILE A 203 18.46 -1.08 -25.84
C ILE A 203 19.68 -1.60 -25.07
N GLU A 204 20.05 -2.87 -25.24
CA GLU A 204 21.13 -3.53 -24.48
C GLU A 204 22.47 -2.78 -24.50
N LYS A 205 22.73 -2.02 -25.55
CA LYS A 205 24.01 -1.28 -25.75
C LYS A 205 23.89 0.21 -25.42
N MET A 206 22.71 0.67 -25.03
CA MET A 206 22.43 2.08 -24.80
C MET A 206 22.56 2.47 -23.34
N ASP A 207 22.79 3.74 -23.08
CA ASP A 207 22.70 4.31 -21.73
C ASP A 207 21.22 4.51 -21.37
N VAL A 208 20.74 3.68 -20.45
CA VAL A 208 19.34 3.71 -19.98
C VAL A 208 19.28 4.40 -18.61
N LEU A 209 18.51 5.47 -18.53
CA LEU A 209 18.17 6.13 -17.27
C LEU A 209 17.10 5.30 -16.56
N VAL A 210 17.34 4.95 -15.29
CA VAL A 210 16.46 4.11 -14.50
C VAL A 210 16.12 4.75 -13.18
N LEU A 211 14.99 4.37 -12.58
CA LEU A 211 14.61 4.80 -11.25
C LEU A 211 15.61 4.27 -10.20
N GLU A 212 15.62 4.87 -9.01
CA GLU A 212 16.44 4.42 -7.89
C GLU A 212 16.07 3.01 -7.41
N ASP A 213 16.93 2.42 -6.58
CA ASP A 213 16.70 1.12 -5.96
C ASP A 213 15.44 1.13 -5.09
N GLY A 214 14.72 -0.01 -5.06
CA GLY A 214 13.46 -0.17 -4.33
C GLY A 214 12.20 0.06 -5.17
N HIS A 215 12.35 0.56 -6.39
CA HIS A 215 11.28 0.60 -7.38
C HIS A 215 11.30 -0.66 -8.26
N CYS A 216 10.26 -1.50 -8.16
CA CYS A 216 10.14 -2.71 -8.97
C CYS A 216 10.23 -2.45 -10.49
N PHE A 217 9.89 -1.24 -10.93
CA PHE A 217 10.02 -0.85 -12.34
C PHE A 217 11.48 -0.83 -12.82
N ARG A 218 12.42 -0.43 -11.95
CA ARG A 218 13.86 -0.53 -12.23
C ARG A 218 14.25 -1.97 -12.55
N ASP A 219 13.83 -2.92 -11.72
CA ASP A 219 14.18 -4.32 -11.87
C ASP A 219 13.61 -4.90 -13.17
N HIS A 220 12.39 -4.52 -13.55
CA HIS A 220 11.81 -4.87 -14.85
C HIS A 220 12.67 -4.34 -16.01
N VAL A 221 13.07 -3.07 -15.97
CA VAL A 221 13.89 -2.44 -17.01
C VAL A 221 15.23 -3.14 -17.14
N LEU A 222 15.92 -3.40 -16.03
CA LEU A 222 17.22 -4.06 -16.02
C LEU A 222 17.13 -5.49 -16.59
N LYS A 223 16.06 -6.23 -16.28
CA LYS A 223 15.81 -7.56 -16.85
C LYS A 223 15.52 -7.52 -18.34
N LEU A 224 14.63 -6.60 -18.75
CA LEU A 224 14.25 -6.45 -20.15
C LEU A 224 15.48 -6.14 -21.02
N CYS A 225 16.32 -5.22 -20.56
CA CYS A 225 17.47 -4.77 -21.31
C CYS A 225 18.68 -5.71 -21.20
N LYS A 226 18.65 -6.75 -20.34
CA LYS A 226 19.78 -7.64 -20.02
C LYS A 226 21.10 -6.89 -19.80
N THR A 227 21.01 -5.62 -19.42
CA THR A 227 22.15 -4.71 -19.33
C THR A 227 22.42 -4.34 -17.89
N THR A 228 23.68 -4.27 -17.55
CA THR A 228 24.16 -3.63 -16.30
C THR A 228 24.64 -2.20 -16.55
N ARG A 229 24.49 -1.70 -17.77
CA ARG A 229 24.91 -0.34 -18.13
C ARG A 229 23.84 0.68 -17.75
N VAL A 230 23.69 0.88 -16.44
CA VAL A 230 23.19 2.15 -15.93
C VAL A 230 24.25 3.22 -16.27
N SER A 231 23.84 4.41 -16.69
CA SER A 231 24.78 5.47 -17.10
C SER A 231 25.97 5.53 -16.14
N LYS A 232 27.17 5.35 -16.68
CA LYS A 232 28.41 5.33 -15.90
C LYS A 232 28.91 6.75 -15.54
N SER A 233 28.30 7.77 -16.12
CA SER A 233 28.76 9.14 -16.00
C SER A 233 28.30 9.84 -14.72
N PHE A 234 27.23 9.34 -14.09
CA PHE A 234 26.69 9.86 -12.84
C PHE A 234 25.80 8.82 -12.15
N ASP A 235 25.67 8.93 -10.82
CA ASP A 235 24.74 8.13 -10.01
C ASP A 235 23.49 8.96 -9.76
N LEU A 236 22.33 8.48 -10.24
CA LEU A 236 21.04 9.12 -10.08
C LEU A 236 20.16 8.34 -9.11
N LYS A 237 19.80 8.98 -8.02
CA LYS A 237 18.80 8.48 -7.08
C LYS A 237 17.51 9.29 -7.22
N SER A 238 16.60 8.83 -8.04
CA SER A 238 15.31 9.47 -8.28
C SER A 238 14.21 8.43 -8.45
N GLY A 239 13.11 8.61 -7.74
CA GLY A 239 11.87 7.83 -7.91
C GLY A 239 10.91 8.42 -8.95
N SER A 240 11.28 9.51 -9.66
CA SER A 240 10.41 10.26 -10.55
C SER A 240 10.68 10.00 -12.03
N PHE A 241 9.66 9.55 -12.75
CA PHE A 241 9.71 9.47 -14.23
C PHE A 241 9.90 10.85 -14.87
N GLU A 242 9.35 11.91 -14.29
CA GLU A 242 9.51 13.27 -14.81
C GLU A 242 10.98 13.69 -14.84
N THR A 243 11.72 13.39 -13.77
CA THR A 243 13.18 13.62 -13.75
C THR A 243 13.89 12.85 -14.86
N LEU A 244 13.56 11.57 -15.07
CA LEU A 244 14.17 10.77 -16.15
C LEU A 244 13.85 11.34 -17.54
N ILE A 245 12.62 11.80 -17.77
CA ILE A 245 12.19 12.42 -19.01
C ILE A 245 12.98 13.70 -19.28
N HIS A 246 13.14 14.57 -18.27
CA HIS A 246 13.93 15.82 -18.43
C HIS A 246 15.39 15.52 -18.74
N LEU A 247 16.02 14.59 -18.03
CA LEU A 247 17.41 14.21 -18.30
C LEU A 247 17.58 13.58 -19.69
N ALA A 248 16.61 12.78 -20.12
CA ALA A 248 16.62 12.24 -21.47
C ALA A 248 16.54 13.36 -22.53
N ASN A 249 15.69 14.38 -22.33
CA ASN A 249 15.59 15.53 -23.23
C ASN A 249 16.88 16.33 -23.33
N GLU A 250 17.68 16.37 -22.25
CA GLU A 250 19.04 16.97 -22.24
C GLU A 250 20.10 16.07 -22.91
N GLY A 251 19.69 14.94 -23.49
CA GLY A 251 20.60 14.05 -24.23
C GLY A 251 21.43 13.12 -23.34
N MET A 252 21.05 12.95 -22.07
CA MET A 252 21.79 12.09 -21.12
C MET A 252 21.49 10.61 -21.27
N GLY A 253 20.70 10.19 -22.26
CA GLY A 253 20.33 8.82 -22.54
C GLY A 253 18.86 8.68 -22.93
N MET A 254 18.33 7.48 -22.78
CA MET A 254 16.91 7.16 -22.94
C MET A 254 16.33 6.57 -21.66
N THR A 255 15.01 6.47 -21.57
CA THR A 255 14.36 5.74 -20.48
C THR A 255 13.19 4.90 -20.98
N LEU A 256 12.71 3.99 -20.14
CA LEU A 256 11.45 3.30 -20.38
C LEU A 256 10.38 3.88 -19.46
N LEU A 257 9.15 3.93 -19.95
CA LEU A 257 7.98 4.40 -19.21
C LEU A 257 6.90 3.32 -19.21
N PRO A 258 6.11 3.20 -18.13
CA PRO A 258 4.88 2.43 -18.18
C PRO A 258 3.88 3.15 -19.09
N TYR A 259 3.04 2.40 -19.80
CA TYR A 259 2.12 2.96 -20.80
C TYR A 259 1.21 4.06 -20.26
N LEU A 260 0.65 3.90 -19.06
CA LEU A 260 -0.23 4.92 -18.47
C LEU A 260 0.50 6.25 -18.22
N GLN A 261 1.81 6.22 -17.96
CA GLN A 261 2.62 7.43 -17.79
C GLN A 261 2.70 8.26 -19.07
N THR A 262 2.62 7.62 -20.24
CA THR A 262 2.71 8.31 -21.53
C THR A 262 1.53 9.24 -21.79
N ARG A 263 0.38 8.99 -21.15
CA ARG A 263 -0.83 9.81 -21.28
C ARG A 263 -0.71 11.21 -20.68
N ASN A 264 0.26 11.39 -19.76
CA ASN A 264 0.50 12.66 -19.07
C ASN A 264 1.58 13.51 -19.77
N LEU A 265 2.14 13.04 -20.90
CA LEU A 265 3.17 13.74 -21.63
C LEU A 265 2.60 14.91 -22.44
N SER A 266 3.40 15.97 -22.58
CA SER A 266 3.12 17.05 -23.53
C SER A 266 3.17 16.54 -24.97
N ASN A 267 2.50 17.24 -25.90
CA ASN A 267 2.53 16.90 -27.33
C ASN A 267 3.96 16.85 -27.90
N GLU A 268 4.87 17.64 -27.35
CA GLU A 268 6.28 17.65 -27.74
C GLU A 268 6.99 16.37 -27.30
N ASN A 269 6.81 15.98 -26.04
CA ASN A 269 7.41 14.77 -25.47
C ASN A 269 6.79 13.49 -26.06
N PHE A 270 5.54 13.54 -26.49
CA PHE A 270 4.86 12.40 -27.12
C PHE A 270 5.57 11.90 -28.40
N LYS A 271 6.24 12.78 -29.14
CA LYS A 271 7.01 12.43 -30.35
C LYS A 271 8.24 11.55 -30.05
N ASN A 272 8.69 11.52 -28.80
CA ASN A 272 9.83 10.75 -28.33
C ASN A 272 9.46 9.31 -27.95
N LEU A 273 8.18 8.95 -28.01
CA LEU A 273 7.74 7.60 -27.70
C LEU A 273 8.05 6.62 -28.81
N ARG A 274 8.51 5.42 -28.44
CA ARG A 274 8.72 4.29 -29.33
C ARG A 274 8.13 3.04 -28.68
N HIS A 275 7.19 2.39 -29.38
CA HIS A 275 6.63 1.12 -28.96
C HIS A 275 7.59 -0.02 -29.30
N PHE A 276 7.49 -1.09 -28.54
CA PHE A 276 8.19 -2.31 -28.86
C PHE A 276 7.54 -3.06 -30.04
N THR A 277 8.32 -3.92 -30.71
CA THR A 277 7.78 -4.93 -31.61
C THR A 277 6.97 -5.96 -30.82
N SER A 278 6.01 -6.61 -31.50
CA SER A 278 5.19 -7.65 -30.87
C SER A 278 5.97 -8.97 -30.73
N PRO A 279 5.88 -9.69 -29.60
CA PRO A 279 5.06 -9.37 -28.41
C PRO A 279 5.65 -8.23 -27.56
N GLU A 280 4.82 -7.23 -27.24
CA GLU A 280 5.27 -6.08 -26.47
C GLU A 280 5.59 -6.49 -25.01
N PRO A 281 6.76 -6.13 -24.46
CA PRO A 281 7.06 -6.39 -23.06
C PRO A 281 6.13 -5.61 -22.17
N ALA A 282 5.58 -6.28 -21.13
CA ALA A 282 4.63 -5.71 -20.21
C ALA A 282 4.87 -6.19 -18.77
N ARG A 283 4.41 -5.41 -17.79
CA ARG A 283 4.33 -5.83 -16.39
C ARG A 283 2.89 -6.13 -16.00
N GLU A 284 2.70 -7.05 -15.09
CA GLU A 284 1.41 -7.30 -14.46
C GLU A 284 1.23 -6.36 -13.26
N ILE A 285 0.09 -5.68 -13.20
CA ILE A 285 -0.33 -4.90 -12.04
C ILE A 285 -1.51 -5.60 -11.39
N SER A 286 -1.37 -5.90 -10.10
CA SER A 286 -2.34 -6.66 -9.33
C SER A 286 -2.79 -5.91 -8.09
N ILE A 287 -4.02 -6.20 -7.63
CA ILE A 287 -4.41 -5.93 -6.26
C ILE A 287 -3.93 -7.10 -5.41
N VAL A 288 -3.20 -6.78 -4.35
CA VAL A 288 -2.55 -7.75 -3.47
C VAL A 288 -3.06 -7.59 -2.05
N PHE A 289 -3.31 -8.69 -1.35
CA PHE A 289 -3.85 -8.66 0.01
C PHE A 289 -3.47 -9.93 0.78
N SER A 290 -3.53 -9.85 2.12
CA SER A 290 -3.25 -11.01 2.96
C SER A 290 -4.31 -12.11 2.77
N LYS A 291 -3.90 -13.39 2.85
CA LYS A 291 -4.82 -14.53 2.86
C LYS A 291 -5.88 -14.46 3.97
N SER A 292 -5.60 -13.76 5.06
CA SER A 292 -6.52 -13.55 6.18
C SER A 292 -7.44 -12.33 6.00
N GLN A 293 -7.40 -11.64 4.85
CA GLN A 293 -8.22 -10.46 4.60
C GLN A 293 -9.71 -10.83 4.48
N LEU A 294 -10.55 -10.13 5.24
CA LEU A 294 -11.99 -10.35 5.28
C LEU A 294 -12.80 -9.35 4.42
N ARG A 295 -12.23 -8.17 4.11
CA ARG A 295 -12.92 -7.10 3.34
C ARG A 295 -12.93 -7.37 1.84
N LEU A 296 -13.17 -8.62 1.45
CA LEU A 296 -13.21 -9.06 0.06
C LEU A 296 -14.21 -8.29 -0.82
N PRO A 297 -15.40 -7.88 -0.33
CA PRO A 297 -16.33 -7.06 -1.15
C PRO A 297 -15.75 -5.71 -1.56
N ILE A 298 -14.95 -5.06 -0.70
CA ILE A 298 -14.31 -3.79 -1.06
C ILE A 298 -13.19 -4.04 -2.08
N ILE A 299 -12.41 -5.12 -1.92
CA ILE A 299 -11.38 -5.53 -2.88
C ILE A 299 -12.00 -5.82 -4.24
N GLU A 300 -13.12 -6.54 -4.27
CA GLU A 300 -13.83 -6.84 -5.51
C GLU A 300 -14.37 -5.57 -6.17
N ALA A 301 -14.96 -4.66 -5.39
CA ALA A 301 -15.47 -3.37 -5.85
C ALA A 301 -14.34 -2.50 -6.45
N LEU A 302 -13.16 -2.47 -5.82
CA LEU A 302 -11.96 -1.79 -6.32
C LEU A 302 -11.49 -2.43 -7.63
N SER A 303 -11.35 -3.76 -7.65
CA SER A 303 -10.92 -4.50 -8.84
C SER A 303 -11.83 -4.20 -10.04
N GLN A 304 -13.14 -4.36 -9.88
CA GLN A 304 -14.11 -4.09 -10.95
C GLN A 304 -14.08 -2.63 -11.43
N SER A 305 -13.91 -1.68 -10.51
CA SER A 305 -13.82 -0.26 -10.87
C SER A 305 -12.57 0.05 -11.67
N ILE A 306 -11.42 -0.52 -11.28
CA ILE A 306 -10.14 -0.33 -11.97
C ILE A 306 -10.16 -1.03 -13.34
N GLU A 307 -10.54 -2.31 -13.38
CA GLU A 307 -10.61 -3.09 -14.63
C GLU A 307 -11.53 -2.45 -15.66
N GLY A 308 -12.71 -1.96 -15.20
CA GLY A 308 -13.68 -1.30 -16.09
C GLY A 308 -13.12 -0.04 -16.78
N ILE A 309 -12.27 0.72 -16.04
CA ILE A 309 -11.66 1.95 -16.58
C ILE A 309 -10.46 1.61 -17.46
N ILE A 310 -9.65 0.64 -17.04
CA ILE A 310 -8.43 0.26 -17.78
C ILE A 310 -8.75 -0.38 -19.12
N ARG A 311 -9.85 -1.16 -19.25
CA ARG A 311 -10.30 -1.71 -20.56
C ARG A 311 -10.49 -0.64 -21.62
N GLY A 312 -10.88 0.58 -21.25
CA GLY A 312 -10.97 1.72 -22.15
C GLY A 312 -9.66 2.47 -22.36
N ALA A 313 -8.65 2.24 -21.52
CA ALA A 313 -7.39 2.98 -21.52
C ALA A 313 -6.22 2.20 -22.15
N ILE A 314 -6.25 0.88 -22.07
CA ILE A 314 -5.18 -0.02 -22.57
C ILE A 314 -5.83 -1.07 -23.46
N GLN A 315 -5.44 -1.09 -24.74
CA GLN A 315 -5.87 -2.09 -25.73
C GLN A 315 -4.63 -2.67 -26.40
N PHE A 316 -4.15 -3.82 -25.88
CA PHE A 316 -3.05 -4.56 -26.47
C PHE A 316 -3.43 -6.04 -26.62
N GLU A 317 -3.17 -6.61 -27.79
CA GLU A 317 -3.58 -7.98 -28.13
C GLU A 317 -2.47 -9.01 -27.91
N ASN A 318 -1.19 -8.60 -27.89
CA ASN A 318 -0.06 -9.52 -27.81
C ASN A 318 1.08 -8.95 -26.95
N ILE A 319 1.20 -9.44 -25.71
CA ILE A 319 2.18 -8.97 -24.73
C ILE A 319 3.07 -10.10 -24.23
N GLN A 320 4.31 -9.75 -23.83
CA GLN A 320 5.24 -10.61 -23.12
C GLN A 320 5.42 -10.11 -21.69
N LEU A 321 5.05 -10.91 -20.70
CA LEU A 321 5.19 -10.53 -19.30
C LEU A 321 6.65 -10.56 -18.84
N ILE A 322 7.07 -9.48 -18.20
CA ILE A 322 8.36 -9.33 -17.55
C ILE A 322 8.13 -9.32 -16.04
N SER A 323 8.68 -10.31 -15.35
CA SER A 323 8.63 -10.38 -13.89
C SER A 323 9.64 -9.42 -13.24
N PRO A 324 9.35 -8.79 -12.10
CA PRO A 324 10.29 -7.93 -11.37
C PRO A 324 11.44 -8.69 -10.69
N LYS A 325 11.33 -10.04 -10.60
CA LYS A 325 12.34 -10.92 -9.96
C LYS A 325 13.02 -11.86 -10.94
#